data_00b4098d9e12f3262d7990505ad2b412
#
_entry.id   00b4098d9e12f3262d7990505ad2b412
#
_cell.length_a   1.000
_cell.length_b   1.000
_cell.length_c   1.000
_cell.angle_alpha   90.00
_cell.angle_beta   90.00
_cell.angle_gamma   90.00
#
_symmetry.space_group_name_H-M   'P 1'
#
loop_
_entity.id
_entity.type
_entity.pdbx_description
1 polymer ?
#
loop_
_entity_poly.entity_id
_entity_poly.type
_entity_poly.pdbx_seq_one_letter_code
_entity_poly.pdbx_strand_id
1 'polypeptide(L)'
;RLERFLNRRGYEVVATPILESTELFLRKSGGELAAQMYSFTDPSGRKVSLRPEFTSSVVRQYIDGALKGPTPQRWQYCGTIFRYESVDESSASPGGLEFQQLGAELIGSASVLADGEVLATAVQGLTTLGVRGHRLRIGHMGVVTSMLDGLGLSERARVFIVNSFADLREGEAGMERVRARATDLGLLGADRTRALTLLARGMAPTDAAGMVEGFLAPGVTGLTGQRTPEEVYNRYLRKLKEAGVPEIVDKALQFSAELVALNGPAASVRKKLGALIKRFDIDEGVLGPIDDLLAALGQYDLKDVPVLLDLGMARGIAYYTGIVFDIDHAKIKGRPSLGGGGRYDGLVRALGAKKDVPALGFAYAVDRVSEVLPAG
;
A
#
# COMPACT_ATOMS: atom_id res chain seq x y z
N ARG A 1 -23.64 11.14 -14.95
CA ARG A 1 -23.18 12.46 -14.45
C ARG A 1 -21.68 12.47 -14.20
N LEU A 2 -21.12 11.49 -13.47
CA LEU A 2 -19.67 11.39 -13.18
C LEU A 2 -18.83 11.27 -14.45
N GLU A 3 -19.19 10.40 -15.39
CA GLU A 3 -18.47 10.27 -16.67
C GLU A 3 -18.40 11.60 -17.43
N ARG A 4 -19.51 12.34 -17.50
CA ARG A 4 -19.52 13.68 -18.13
C ARG A 4 -18.66 14.70 -17.36
N PHE A 5 -18.57 14.57 -16.04
CA PHE A 5 -17.71 15.40 -15.21
C PHE A 5 -16.23 15.11 -15.50
N LEU A 6 -15.85 13.83 -15.62
CA LEU A 6 -14.48 13.40 -15.95
C LEU A 6 -14.12 13.74 -17.41
N ASN A 7 -15.05 13.56 -18.37
CA ASN A 7 -14.84 13.97 -19.76
C ASN A 7 -14.47 15.46 -19.87
N ARG A 8 -15.17 16.34 -19.12
CA ARG A 8 -14.86 17.78 -19.10
C ARG A 8 -13.49 18.10 -18.53
N ARG A 9 -12.85 17.17 -17.81
CA ARG A 9 -11.49 17.24 -17.29
C ARG A 9 -10.46 16.53 -18.19
N GLY A 10 -10.87 16.14 -19.40
CA GLY A 10 -10.00 15.49 -20.37
C GLY A 10 -9.76 14.00 -20.12
N TYR A 11 -10.55 13.34 -19.26
CA TYR A 11 -10.48 11.89 -19.11
C TYR A 11 -11.28 11.18 -20.22
N GLU A 12 -10.59 10.39 -21.02
CA GLU A 12 -11.18 9.60 -22.11
C GLU A 12 -11.69 8.24 -21.58
N VAL A 13 -12.81 7.77 -22.10
CA VAL A 13 -13.39 6.49 -21.71
C VAL A 13 -12.57 5.36 -22.31
N VAL A 14 -12.13 4.41 -21.47
CA VAL A 14 -11.49 3.18 -21.90
C VAL A 14 -12.32 1.97 -21.49
N ALA A 15 -12.37 0.97 -22.36
CA ALA A 15 -13.00 -0.31 -22.09
C ALA A 15 -11.92 -1.37 -21.83
N THR A 16 -12.08 -2.12 -20.76
CA THR A 16 -11.19 -3.24 -20.42
C THR A 16 -11.98 -4.54 -20.38
N PRO A 17 -11.35 -5.68 -20.69
CA PRO A 17 -12.00 -6.98 -20.58
C PRO A 17 -12.49 -7.28 -19.16
N ILE A 18 -13.60 -8.02 -19.05
CA ILE A 18 -14.05 -8.57 -17.75
C ILE A 18 -13.19 -9.76 -17.35
N LEU A 19 -12.79 -10.56 -18.32
CA LEU A 19 -11.98 -11.76 -18.14
C LEU A 19 -10.53 -11.49 -18.56
N GLU A 20 -9.60 -11.69 -17.65
CA GLU A 20 -8.19 -11.43 -17.84
C GLU A 20 -7.32 -12.59 -17.35
N SER A 21 -6.04 -12.61 -17.74
CA SER A 21 -5.09 -13.53 -17.15
C SER A 21 -4.98 -13.31 -15.63
N THR A 22 -5.08 -14.38 -14.86
CA THR A 22 -4.92 -14.35 -13.40
C THR A 22 -3.58 -13.71 -12.99
N GLU A 23 -2.52 -13.97 -13.75
CA GLU A 23 -1.18 -13.42 -13.50
C GLU A 23 -1.15 -11.89 -13.51
N LEU A 24 -1.99 -11.23 -14.35
CA LEU A 24 -2.09 -9.78 -14.40
C LEU A 24 -2.34 -9.17 -13.02
N PHE A 25 -3.25 -9.78 -12.26
CA PHE A 25 -3.64 -9.27 -10.95
C PHE A 25 -2.69 -9.72 -9.83
N LEU A 26 -2.01 -10.87 -9.98
CA LEU A 26 -1.11 -11.40 -8.93
C LEU A 26 0.22 -10.66 -8.83
N ARG A 27 0.68 -10.02 -9.91
CA ARG A 27 2.04 -9.44 -9.98
C ARG A 27 2.34 -8.37 -8.92
N LYS A 28 1.33 -7.64 -8.44
CA LYS A 28 1.53 -6.56 -7.45
C LYS A 28 0.36 -6.36 -6.48
N SER A 29 -0.65 -7.20 -6.51
CA SER A 29 -1.90 -6.98 -5.76
C SER A 29 -1.82 -7.30 -4.26
N GLY A 30 -0.76 -7.99 -3.83
CA GLY A 30 -0.70 -8.51 -2.46
C GLY A 30 -1.59 -9.74 -2.24
N GLY A 31 -1.41 -10.42 -1.10
CA GLY A 31 -2.12 -11.66 -0.79
C GLY A 31 -3.63 -11.48 -0.56
N GLU A 32 -4.05 -10.31 -0.09
CA GLU A 32 -5.46 -10.03 0.22
C GLU A 32 -6.32 -10.04 -1.05
N LEU A 33 -5.93 -9.32 -2.09
CA LEU A 33 -6.69 -9.33 -3.34
C LEU A 33 -6.66 -10.71 -4.02
N ALA A 34 -5.51 -11.41 -3.94
CA ALA A 34 -5.39 -12.76 -4.49
C ALA A 34 -6.39 -13.74 -3.86
N ALA A 35 -6.66 -13.62 -2.56
CA ALA A 35 -7.63 -14.44 -1.84
C ALA A 35 -9.09 -14.12 -2.21
N GLN A 36 -9.35 -12.93 -2.75
CA GLN A 36 -10.69 -12.47 -3.12
C GLN A 36 -11.02 -12.67 -4.61
N MET A 37 -10.10 -13.21 -5.40
CA MET A 37 -10.28 -13.32 -6.84
C MET A 37 -11.10 -14.55 -7.24
N TYR A 38 -12.03 -14.36 -8.18
CA TYR A 38 -12.66 -15.46 -8.91
C TYR A 38 -11.75 -15.90 -10.05
N SER A 39 -11.05 -17.02 -9.85
CA SER A 39 -10.09 -17.58 -10.80
C SER A 39 -10.49 -18.99 -11.21
N PHE A 40 -10.33 -19.31 -12.50
CA PHE A 40 -10.63 -20.62 -13.05
C PHE A 40 -9.74 -20.92 -14.28
N THR A 41 -9.78 -22.15 -14.75
CA THR A 41 -9.09 -22.55 -15.96
C THR A 41 -10.06 -22.55 -17.13
N ASP A 42 -9.75 -21.82 -18.20
CA ASP A 42 -10.58 -21.80 -19.41
C ASP A 42 -10.44 -23.10 -20.23
N PRO A 43 -11.30 -23.33 -21.24
CA PRO A 43 -11.22 -24.54 -22.07
C PRO A 43 -9.90 -24.73 -22.81
N SER A 44 -9.08 -23.68 -22.97
CA SER A 44 -7.75 -23.78 -23.58
C SER A 44 -6.63 -24.03 -22.56
N GLY A 45 -6.97 -24.23 -21.29
CA GLY A 45 -6.02 -24.52 -20.22
C GLY A 45 -5.35 -23.28 -19.59
N ARG A 46 -5.81 -22.08 -19.92
CA ARG A 46 -5.26 -20.83 -19.35
C ARG A 46 -5.93 -20.50 -18.01
N LYS A 47 -5.12 -20.06 -17.03
CA LYS A 47 -5.65 -19.50 -15.78
C LYS A 47 -6.14 -18.08 -16.02
N VAL A 48 -7.42 -17.87 -15.83
CA VAL A 48 -8.10 -16.59 -16.03
C VAL A 48 -8.87 -16.20 -14.77
N SER A 49 -9.15 -14.92 -14.63
CA SER A 49 -9.91 -14.37 -13.51
C SER A 49 -10.92 -13.34 -13.99
N LEU A 50 -12.06 -13.27 -13.32
CA LEU A 50 -12.92 -12.09 -13.40
C LEU A 50 -12.16 -10.92 -12.77
N ARG A 51 -12.20 -9.76 -13.41
CA ARG A 51 -11.46 -8.58 -12.93
C ARG A 51 -11.87 -8.17 -11.51
N PRO A 52 -10.97 -8.16 -10.52
CA PRO A 52 -11.25 -7.72 -9.15
C PRO A 52 -11.12 -6.20 -9.01
N GLU A 53 -10.54 -5.52 -9.99
CA GLU A 53 -10.32 -4.08 -10.08
C GLU A 53 -9.98 -3.70 -11.53
N PHE A 54 -9.99 -2.40 -11.84
CA PHE A 54 -9.75 -1.93 -13.21
C PHE A 54 -8.29 -1.54 -13.47
N THR A 55 -7.58 -1.03 -12.48
CA THR A 55 -6.27 -0.38 -12.64
C THR A 55 -5.27 -1.26 -13.38
N SER A 56 -5.16 -2.55 -13.02
CA SER A 56 -4.23 -3.47 -13.69
C SER A 56 -4.57 -3.66 -15.17
N SER A 57 -5.86 -3.77 -15.51
CA SER A 57 -6.31 -3.92 -16.90
C SER A 57 -6.08 -2.63 -17.70
N VAL A 58 -6.33 -1.47 -17.09
CA VAL A 58 -6.06 -0.15 -17.71
C VAL A 58 -4.56 0.05 -17.96
N VAL A 59 -3.72 -0.29 -16.97
CA VAL A 59 -2.25 -0.22 -17.11
C VAL A 59 -1.75 -1.18 -18.19
N ARG A 60 -2.28 -2.39 -18.28
CA ARG A 60 -1.93 -3.32 -19.36
C ARG A 60 -2.28 -2.74 -20.73
N GLN A 61 -3.48 -2.16 -20.88
CA GLN A 61 -3.88 -1.50 -22.11
C GLN A 61 -2.97 -0.31 -22.46
N TYR A 62 -2.50 0.42 -21.45
CA TYR A 62 -1.50 1.47 -21.63
C TYR A 62 -0.18 0.89 -22.17
N ILE A 63 0.31 -0.22 -21.62
CA ILE A 63 1.53 -0.89 -22.09
C ILE A 63 1.38 -1.37 -23.53
N ASP A 64 0.24 -1.97 -23.89
CA ASP A 64 -0.01 -2.57 -25.19
C ASP A 64 -0.17 -1.53 -26.32
N GLY A 65 -0.71 -0.36 -26.02
CA GLY A 65 -1.09 0.59 -27.07
C GLY A 65 -0.66 2.03 -26.90
N ALA A 66 -0.66 2.56 -25.67
CA ALA A 66 -0.60 3.99 -25.43
C ALA A 66 0.80 4.56 -25.19
N LEU A 67 1.86 3.73 -25.10
CA LEU A 67 3.25 4.21 -24.99
C LEU A 67 3.65 5.15 -26.16
N LYS A 68 2.85 5.22 -27.22
CA LYS A 68 3.06 6.08 -28.37
C LYS A 68 2.21 7.36 -28.35
N GLY A 69 1.32 7.50 -27.36
CA GLY A 69 0.43 8.66 -27.23
C GLY A 69 1.04 9.82 -26.46
N PRO A 70 0.39 10.99 -26.43
CA PRO A 70 0.81 12.13 -25.62
C PRO A 70 0.75 11.74 -24.13
N THR A 71 1.70 12.22 -23.34
CA THR A 71 1.72 12.07 -21.87
C THR A 71 1.44 13.42 -21.21
N PRO A 72 0.73 13.46 -20.09
CA PRO A 72 0.12 12.34 -19.38
C PRO A 72 -1.19 11.87 -20.04
N GLN A 73 -1.47 10.57 -19.98
CA GLN A 73 -2.74 9.97 -20.36
C GLN A 73 -3.75 10.13 -19.21
N ARG A 74 -4.98 10.49 -19.56
CA ARG A 74 -6.11 10.56 -18.62
C ARG A 74 -7.22 9.65 -19.10
N TRP A 75 -7.43 8.56 -18.40
CA TRP A 75 -8.43 7.55 -18.76
C TRP A 75 -9.44 7.35 -17.65
N GLN A 76 -10.69 7.10 -18.03
CA GLN A 76 -11.75 6.75 -17.10
C GLN A 76 -12.44 5.46 -17.54
N TYR A 77 -13.02 4.78 -16.58
CA TYR A 77 -13.74 3.54 -16.78
C TYR A 77 -14.97 3.47 -15.88
N CYS A 78 -15.97 2.68 -16.32
CA CYS A 78 -17.14 2.35 -15.52
C CYS A 78 -17.55 0.89 -15.80
N GLY A 79 -17.89 0.14 -14.77
CA GLY A 79 -18.36 -1.23 -14.94
C GLY A 79 -18.24 -2.08 -13.68
N THR A 80 -18.56 -3.36 -13.85
CA THR A 80 -18.58 -4.35 -12.78
C THR A 80 -17.18 -4.89 -12.48
N ILE A 81 -16.87 -5.04 -11.20
CA ILE A 81 -15.75 -5.83 -10.66
C ILE A 81 -16.28 -6.98 -9.82
N PHE A 82 -15.46 -7.99 -9.59
CA PHE A 82 -15.85 -9.24 -8.93
C PHE A 82 -14.87 -9.56 -7.81
N ARG A 83 -15.37 -9.63 -6.57
CA ARG A 83 -14.55 -10.02 -5.41
C ARG A 83 -15.35 -10.97 -4.53
N TYR A 84 -14.69 -12.04 -4.11
CA TYR A 84 -15.18 -12.88 -3.05
C TYR A 84 -14.93 -12.18 -1.72
N GLU A 85 -15.99 -11.80 -1.02
CA GLU A 85 -15.91 -11.42 0.38
C GLU A 85 -16.46 -12.58 1.20
N SER A 86 -15.67 -13.11 2.15
CA SER A 86 -16.18 -14.11 3.08
C SER A 86 -17.35 -13.51 3.84
N VAL A 87 -18.48 -14.18 3.82
CA VAL A 87 -19.69 -13.76 4.52
C VAL A 87 -19.45 -13.98 6.01
N ASP A 88 -18.82 -13.04 6.68
CA ASP A 88 -19.03 -12.85 8.11
C ASP A 88 -20.40 -12.21 8.23
N GLU A 89 -21.31 -12.87 8.95
CA GLU A 89 -22.70 -12.45 9.12
C GLU A 89 -22.87 -11.00 9.68
N SER A 90 -21.79 -10.40 10.14
CA SER A 90 -21.74 -9.02 10.65
C SER A 90 -21.44 -7.96 9.58
N SER A 91 -21.00 -8.32 8.39
CA SER A 91 -20.65 -7.41 7.29
C SER A 91 -21.50 -7.69 6.06
N ALA A 92 -22.83 -7.58 6.22
CA ALA A 92 -23.74 -7.57 5.08
C ALA A 92 -23.51 -6.33 4.22
N SER A 93 -22.55 -6.38 3.32
CA SER A 93 -22.57 -5.54 2.13
C SER A 93 -23.74 -6.04 1.27
N PRO A 94 -24.72 -5.19 0.94
CA PRO A 94 -25.87 -5.60 0.13
C PRO A 94 -25.51 -6.02 -1.31
N GLY A 95 -24.24 -5.95 -1.69
CA GLY A 95 -23.76 -6.08 -3.05
C GLY A 95 -23.25 -7.45 -3.47
N GLY A 96 -23.14 -8.42 -2.58
CA GLY A 96 -22.73 -9.78 -2.96
C GLY A 96 -21.33 -9.83 -3.60
N LEU A 97 -21.21 -10.52 -4.73
CA LEU A 97 -19.95 -10.86 -5.41
C LEU A 97 -19.60 -9.88 -6.54
N GLU A 98 -20.49 -8.95 -6.86
CA GLU A 98 -20.39 -7.98 -7.93
C GLU A 98 -20.53 -6.56 -7.40
N PHE A 99 -19.64 -5.66 -7.83
CA PHE A 99 -19.64 -4.26 -7.43
C PHE A 99 -19.50 -3.37 -8.65
N GLN A 100 -20.23 -2.27 -8.67
CA GLN A 100 -20.07 -1.27 -9.71
C GLN A 100 -18.95 -0.29 -9.33
N GLN A 101 -17.94 -0.16 -10.18
CA GLN A 101 -16.88 0.85 -10.05
C GLN A 101 -16.95 1.87 -11.19
N LEU A 102 -16.69 3.14 -10.84
CA LEU A 102 -16.34 4.18 -11.78
C LEU A 102 -15.06 4.81 -11.30
N GLY A 103 -14.05 4.89 -12.15
CA GLY A 103 -12.74 5.40 -11.75
C GLY A 103 -12.02 6.13 -12.88
N ALA A 104 -10.87 6.68 -12.54
CA ALA A 104 -10.00 7.40 -13.46
C ALA A 104 -8.53 7.21 -13.10
N GLU A 105 -7.69 7.11 -14.14
CA GLU A 105 -6.24 6.94 -14.04
C GLU A 105 -5.55 8.08 -14.79
N LEU A 106 -4.51 8.65 -14.18
CA LEU A 106 -3.59 9.59 -14.77
C LEU A 106 -2.21 8.94 -14.85
N ILE A 107 -1.74 8.66 -16.05
CA ILE A 107 -0.52 7.88 -16.30
C ILE A 107 0.50 8.75 -17.02
N GLY A 108 1.73 8.83 -16.51
CA GLY A 108 2.83 9.57 -17.13
C GLY A 108 3.18 10.89 -16.45
N SER A 109 2.70 11.17 -15.23
CA SER A 109 3.07 12.38 -14.48
C SER A 109 3.57 12.06 -13.06
N ALA A 110 4.79 12.50 -12.75
CA ALA A 110 5.37 12.44 -11.40
C ALA A 110 5.13 13.71 -10.58
N SER A 111 4.41 14.70 -11.14
CA SER A 111 4.21 16.00 -10.49
C SER A 111 3.26 15.88 -9.30
N VAL A 112 3.59 16.55 -8.20
CA VAL A 112 2.68 16.71 -7.05
C VAL A 112 1.40 17.47 -7.42
N LEU A 113 1.45 18.31 -8.47
CA LEU A 113 0.25 18.97 -8.99
C LEU A 113 -0.74 17.95 -9.58
N ALA A 114 -0.23 16.86 -10.19
CA ALA A 114 -1.10 15.77 -10.66
C ALA A 114 -1.74 15.02 -9.47
N ASP A 115 -1.02 14.88 -8.35
CA ASP A 115 -1.59 14.34 -7.12
C ASP A 115 -2.75 15.21 -6.62
N GLY A 116 -2.54 16.53 -6.52
CA GLY A 116 -3.57 17.49 -6.17
C GLY A 116 -4.78 17.46 -7.14
N GLU A 117 -4.52 17.39 -8.46
CA GLU A 117 -5.56 17.27 -9.50
C GLU A 117 -6.44 16.05 -9.28
N VAL A 118 -5.84 14.87 -9.08
CA VAL A 118 -6.57 13.62 -8.95
C VAL A 118 -7.38 13.58 -7.66
N LEU A 119 -6.79 14.00 -6.53
CA LEU A 119 -7.52 14.09 -5.25
C LEU A 119 -8.71 15.06 -5.35
N ALA A 120 -8.47 16.26 -5.89
CA ALA A 120 -9.50 17.26 -6.06
C ALA A 120 -10.61 16.78 -7.02
N THR A 121 -10.23 16.09 -8.11
CA THR A 121 -11.19 15.51 -9.06
C THR A 121 -12.05 14.44 -8.38
N ALA A 122 -11.46 13.58 -7.58
CA ALA A 122 -12.19 12.55 -6.84
C ALA A 122 -13.19 13.16 -5.83
N VAL A 123 -12.80 14.19 -5.11
CA VAL A 123 -13.70 14.89 -4.17
C VAL A 123 -14.81 15.65 -4.89
N GLN A 124 -14.45 16.44 -5.89
CA GLN A 124 -15.39 17.31 -6.62
C GLN A 124 -16.40 16.51 -7.47
N GLY A 125 -16.05 15.29 -7.89
CA GLY A 125 -16.98 14.38 -8.54
C GLY A 125 -18.20 14.08 -7.66
N LEU A 126 -17.97 13.74 -6.38
CA LEU A 126 -19.05 13.51 -5.42
C LEU A 126 -19.84 14.78 -5.09
N THR A 127 -19.14 15.92 -4.93
CA THR A 127 -19.81 17.22 -4.74
C THR A 127 -20.72 17.56 -5.91
N THR A 128 -20.31 17.28 -7.16
CA THR A 128 -21.11 17.49 -8.39
C THR A 128 -22.38 16.62 -8.43
N LEU A 129 -22.36 15.48 -7.75
CA LEU A 129 -23.54 14.63 -7.58
C LEU A 129 -24.49 15.15 -6.48
N GLY A 130 -24.07 16.15 -5.70
CA GLY A 130 -24.80 16.65 -4.55
C GLY A 130 -24.50 15.91 -3.25
N VAL A 131 -23.55 14.99 -3.22
CA VAL A 131 -23.12 14.32 -1.98
C VAL A 131 -22.51 15.34 -1.06
N ARG A 132 -22.97 15.37 0.19
CA ARG A 132 -22.51 16.29 1.25
C ARG A 132 -22.05 15.50 2.47
N GLY A 133 -21.08 16.05 3.21
CA GLY A 133 -20.59 15.42 4.45
C GLY A 133 -19.56 14.31 4.23
N HIS A 134 -19.06 14.16 3.00
CA HIS A 134 -17.89 13.32 2.73
C HIS A 134 -16.61 14.03 3.20
N ARG A 135 -15.56 13.25 3.46
CA ARG A 135 -14.26 13.71 3.95
C ARG A 135 -13.16 13.06 3.13
N LEU A 136 -12.09 13.79 2.83
CA LEU A 136 -10.90 13.27 2.19
C LEU A 136 -9.89 12.87 3.27
N ARG A 137 -9.55 11.59 3.35
CA ARG A 137 -8.50 11.06 4.21
C ARG A 137 -7.29 10.69 3.37
N ILE A 138 -6.12 11.21 3.73
CA ILE A 138 -4.87 11.06 2.98
C ILE A 138 -3.83 10.36 3.84
N GLY A 139 -3.20 9.33 3.29
CA GLY A 139 -1.96 8.74 3.74
C GLY A 139 -0.85 8.94 2.72
N HIS A 140 0.40 8.61 3.08
CA HIS A 140 1.52 8.73 2.15
C HIS A 140 2.57 7.64 2.39
N MET A 141 2.52 6.56 1.61
CA MET A 141 3.41 5.41 1.78
C MET A 141 4.90 5.76 1.63
N GLY A 142 5.23 6.63 0.67
CA GLY A 142 6.62 7.08 0.49
C GLY A 142 7.16 7.82 1.71
N VAL A 143 6.38 8.68 2.35
CA VAL A 143 6.77 9.38 3.58
C VAL A 143 6.92 8.41 4.75
N VAL A 144 5.98 7.48 4.92
CA VAL A 144 6.08 6.43 5.95
C VAL A 144 7.34 5.60 5.75
N THR A 145 7.63 5.19 4.52
CA THR A 145 8.83 4.45 4.18
C THR A 145 10.09 5.25 4.53
N SER A 146 10.17 6.52 4.13
CA SER A 146 11.31 7.40 4.42
C SER A 146 11.52 7.62 5.91
N MET A 147 10.45 7.76 6.70
CA MET A 147 10.55 7.84 8.16
C MET A 147 11.13 6.57 8.76
N LEU A 148 10.67 5.39 8.33
CA LEU A 148 11.17 4.11 8.80
C LEU A 148 12.62 3.84 8.35
N ASP A 149 12.99 4.26 7.14
CA ASP A 149 14.38 4.21 6.66
C ASP A 149 15.29 5.10 7.49
N GLY A 150 14.82 6.28 7.92
CA GLY A 150 15.53 7.18 8.83
C GLY A 150 15.83 6.56 10.19
N LEU A 151 15.08 5.54 10.62
CA LEU A 151 15.35 4.77 11.82
C LEU A 151 16.43 3.67 11.62
N GLY A 152 16.89 3.43 10.40
CA GLY A 152 17.91 2.42 10.09
C GLY A 152 17.39 0.99 10.02
N LEU A 153 16.13 0.79 9.71
CA LEU A 153 15.51 -0.52 9.55
C LEU A 153 16.02 -1.28 8.32
N SER A 154 16.11 -2.60 8.44
CA SER A 154 16.22 -3.46 7.27
C SER A 154 14.90 -3.45 6.46
N GLU A 155 14.97 -3.75 5.15
CA GLU A 155 13.77 -3.85 4.30
C GLU A 155 12.74 -4.85 4.86
N ARG A 156 13.22 -6.00 5.36
CA ARG A 156 12.36 -7.01 5.98
C ARG A 156 11.63 -6.48 7.22
N ALA A 157 12.34 -5.76 8.11
CA ALA A 157 11.75 -5.17 9.31
C ALA A 157 10.74 -4.08 8.94
N ARG A 158 11.06 -3.24 7.97
CA ARG A 158 10.17 -2.19 7.47
C ARG A 158 8.86 -2.76 6.92
N VAL A 159 8.93 -3.76 6.03
CA VAL A 159 7.75 -4.44 5.48
C VAL A 159 6.90 -5.06 6.59
N PHE A 160 7.54 -5.73 7.56
CA PHE A 160 6.85 -6.29 8.71
C PHE A 160 6.10 -5.22 9.51
N ILE A 161 6.74 -4.09 9.81
CA ILE A 161 6.13 -3.00 10.58
C ILE A 161 4.96 -2.37 9.84
N VAL A 162 5.10 -2.07 8.55
CA VAL A 162 4.01 -1.49 7.74
C VAL A 162 2.81 -2.44 7.69
N ASN A 163 3.03 -3.75 7.51
CA ASN A 163 1.96 -4.74 7.53
C ASN A 163 1.31 -4.93 8.92
N SER A 164 1.96 -4.43 9.98
CA SER A 164 1.44 -4.50 11.35
C SER A 164 0.66 -3.24 11.78
N PHE A 165 0.49 -2.24 10.91
CA PHE A 165 -0.17 -0.98 11.25
C PHE A 165 -1.60 -1.16 11.73
N ALA A 166 -2.34 -2.12 11.17
CA ALA A 166 -3.70 -2.43 11.61
C ALA A 166 -3.73 -2.91 13.07
N ASP A 167 -2.84 -3.82 13.43
CA ASP A 167 -2.71 -4.32 14.81
C ASP A 167 -2.24 -3.20 15.75
N LEU A 168 -1.25 -2.40 15.34
CA LEU A 168 -0.73 -1.30 16.17
C LEU A 168 -1.79 -0.26 16.51
N ARG A 169 -2.83 -0.10 15.69
CA ARG A 169 -4.00 0.76 15.97
C ARG A 169 -4.86 0.27 17.13
N GLU A 170 -4.77 -1.01 17.47
CA GLU A 170 -5.52 -1.59 18.59
C GLU A 170 -4.85 -1.30 19.96
N GLY A 171 -3.80 -0.46 19.98
CA GLY A 171 -3.12 -0.04 21.18
C GLY A 171 -2.21 -1.13 21.77
N GLU A 172 -2.22 -1.25 23.10
CA GLU A 172 -1.28 -2.12 23.83
C GLU A 172 -1.43 -3.61 23.44
N ALA A 173 -2.67 -4.11 23.35
CA ALA A 173 -2.91 -5.50 22.96
C ALA A 173 -2.43 -5.80 21.53
N GLY A 174 -2.59 -4.85 20.60
CA GLY A 174 -2.03 -4.95 19.26
C GLY A 174 -0.50 -4.94 19.26
N MET A 175 0.11 -4.07 20.06
CA MET A 175 1.56 -4.00 20.22
C MET A 175 2.14 -5.32 20.73
N GLU A 176 1.51 -5.95 21.73
CA GLU A 176 1.95 -7.26 22.26
C GLU A 176 1.93 -8.35 21.17
N ARG A 177 0.84 -8.42 20.38
CA ARG A 177 0.75 -9.38 19.26
C ARG A 177 1.83 -9.14 18.21
N VAL A 178 2.09 -7.88 17.87
CA VAL A 178 3.13 -7.52 16.90
C VAL A 178 4.51 -7.87 17.43
N ARG A 179 4.81 -7.62 18.69
CA ARG A 179 6.09 -8.00 19.34
C ARG A 179 6.28 -9.51 19.35
N ALA A 180 5.26 -10.28 19.70
CA ALA A 180 5.32 -11.74 19.66
C ALA A 180 5.67 -12.24 18.23
N ARG A 181 4.96 -11.77 17.21
CA ARG A 181 5.27 -12.11 15.81
C ARG A 181 6.67 -11.66 15.36
N ALA A 182 7.12 -10.48 15.80
CA ALA A 182 8.47 -10.00 15.51
C ALA A 182 9.53 -10.91 16.13
N THR A 183 9.29 -11.42 17.32
CA THR A 183 10.17 -12.38 18.00
C THR A 183 10.20 -13.72 17.25
N ASP A 184 9.05 -14.27 16.86
CA ASP A 184 8.95 -15.51 16.08
C ASP A 184 9.66 -15.41 14.73
N LEU A 185 9.63 -14.21 14.12
CA LEU A 185 10.32 -13.93 12.87
C LEU A 185 11.82 -13.62 13.05
N GLY A 186 12.32 -13.56 14.31
CA GLY A 186 13.70 -13.23 14.63
C GLY A 186 14.07 -11.77 14.37
N LEU A 187 13.09 -10.86 14.39
CA LEU A 187 13.28 -9.41 14.28
C LEU A 187 13.50 -8.78 15.67
N LEU A 188 12.87 -9.32 16.71
CA LEU A 188 13.06 -9.00 18.10
C LEU A 188 13.57 -10.24 18.86
N GLY A 189 14.48 -10.03 19.79
CA GLY A 189 15.01 -11.08 20.66
C GLY A 189 16.16 -11.86 19.99
N ALA A 190 17.03 -12.25 20.61
CA ALA A 190 17.69 -13.08 21.54
C ALA A 190 19.18 -12.74 21.62
N ASP A 191 19.72 -12.70 22.79
CA ASP A 191 21.17 -12.57 23.11
C ASP A 191 22.10 -13.49 22.30
N ARG A 192 21.59 -14.64 21.83
CA ARG A 192 22.32 -15.57 20.96
C ARG A 192 22.65 -14.98 19.58
N THR A 193 21.69 -14.26 18.96
CA THR A 193 21.90 -13.64 17.63
C THR A 193 22.88 -12.47 17.73
N ARG A 194 22.81 -11.69 18.83
CA ARG A 194 23.71 -10.57 19.09
C ARG A 194 25.15 -11.04 19.34
N ALA A 195 25.33 -12.08 20.14
CA ALA A 195 26.66 -12.66 20.40
C ALA A 195 27.31 -13.21 19.13
N LEU A 196 26.55 -13.96 18.30
CA LEU A 196 27.02 -14.47 17.02
C LEU A 196 27.30 -13.36 16.01
N THR A 197 26.52 -12.28 16.00
CA THR A 197 26.73 -11.12 15.11
C THR A 197 28.00 -10.35 15.52
N LEU A 198 28.25 -10.18 16.79
CA LEU A 198 29.46 -9.52 17.30
C LEU A 198 30.70 -10.37 17.02
N LEU A 199 30.63 -11.68 17.18
CA LEU A 199 31.71 -12.61 16.85
C LEU A 199 31.99 -12.61 15.34
N ALA A 200 30.94 -12.66 14.49
CA ALA A 200 31.11 -12.67 13.03
C ALA A 200 31.66 -11.35 12.45
N ARG A 201 31.49 -10.21 13.14
CA ARG A 201 32.05 -8.91 12.69
C ARG A 201 33.56 -8.80 12.79
N GLY A 202 34.22 -9.65 13.57
CA GLY A 202 35.67 -9.64 13.75
C GLY A 202 36.44 -10.80 13.13
N MET A 203 35.75 -11.74 12.48
CA MET A 203 36.33 -12.99 11.99
C MET A 203 36.38 -13.06 10.47
N ALA A 204 37.42 -13.72 9.93
CA ALA A 204 37.43 -14.06 8.51
C ALA A 204 36.29 -15.04 8.15
N PRO A 205 35.74 -15.00 6.94
CA PRO A 205 34.61 -15.86 6.54
C PRO A 205 34.84 -17.36 6.74
N THR A 206 36.09 -17.82 6.56
CA THR A 206 36.53 -19.21 6.76
C THR A 206 36.47 -19.64 8.22
N ASP A 207 36.85 -18.75 9.15
CA ASP A 207 36.91 -19.07 10.58
C ASP A 207 35.51 -19.06 11.21
N ALA A 208 34.66 -18.17 10.72
CA ALA A 208 33.26 -18.12 11.11
C ALA A 208 32.43 -19.30 10.57
N ALA A 209 32.78 -19.85 9.41
CA ALA A 209 32.17 -21.06 8.86
C ALA A 209 32.50 -22.28 9.74
N GLY A 210 33.76 -22.42 10.19
CA GLY A 210 34.18 -23.47 11.10
C GLY A 210 33.48 -23.40 12.47
N MET A 211 33.24 -22.19 12.99
CA MET A 211 32.44 -22.02 14.20
C MET A 211 30.97 -22.44 14.05
N VAL A 212 30.34 -22.09 12.93
CA VAL A 212 28.96 -22.51 12.63
C VAL A 212 28.89 -24.03 12.49
N GLU A 213 29.87 -24.66 11.87
CA GLU A 213 30.00 -26.12 11.84
C GLU A 213 30.12 -26.72 13.25
N GLY A 214 30.95 -26.14 14.11
CA GLY A 214 31.12 -26.59 15.52
C GLY A 214 29.85 -26.43 16.37
N PHE A 215 29.00 -25.45 16.10
CA PHE A 215 27.72 -25.24 16.77
C PHE A 215 26.57 -26.11 16.21
N LEU A 216 26.68 -26.54 14.97
CA LEU A 216 25.67 -27.38 14.29
C LEU A 216 25.95 -28.91 14.46
N ALA A 217 27.13 -29.30 14.93
CA ALA A 217 27.45 -30.69 15.27
C ALA A 217 27.37 -30.92 16.79
N PRO A 218 26.89 -32.03 17.35
CA PRO A 218 26.76 -33.37 16.87
C PRO A 218 25.32 -33.85 16.92
N GLY A 219 24.73 -34.14 15.80
CA GLY A 219 23.38 -34.71 15.69
C GLY A 219 22.58 -34.36 14.43
N VAL A 220 23.05 -33.40 13.66
CA VAL A 220 22.38 -32.94 12.42
C VAL A 220 23.07 -33.47 11.16
N THR A 221 23.57 -34.68 11.21
CA THR A 221 24.15 -35.38 10.02
C THR A 221 23.10 -35.84 9.01
N GLY A 222 21.84 -35.42 9.13
CA GLY A 222 20.74 -35.79 8.24
C GLY A 222 20.25 -34.69 7.31
N LEU A 223 20.79 -33.46 7.36
CA LEU A 223 20.42 -32.37 6.45
C LEU A 223 21.44 -32.23 5.30
N THR A 224 21.69 -33.30 4.60
CA THR A 224 22.45 -33.29 3.33
C THR A 224 21.59 -32.75 2.21
N GLY A 225 21.26 -31.48 2.24
CA GLY A 225 20.98 -30.72 1.04
C GLY A 225 22.32 -30.37 0.38
N GLN A 226 22.38 -30.30 -0.95
CA GLN A 226 23.55 -30.03 -1.80
C GLN A 226 24.25 -28.65 -1.55
N ARG A 227 24.31 -28.14 -0.32
CA ARG A 227 24.86 -26.81 0.01
C ARG A 227 26.15 -26.94 0.77
N THR A 228 27.14 -26.13 0.37
CA THR A 228 28.42 -26.04 1.07
C THR A 228 28.26 -25.30 2.42
N PRO A 229 29.12 -25.55 3.41
CA PRO A 229 29.17 -24.80 4.68
C PRO A 229 29.24 -23.28 4.45
N GLU A 230 29.98 -22.84 3.45
CA GLU A 230 30.11 -21.44 3.06
C GLU A 230 28.80 -20.83 2.53
N GLU A 231 28.03 -21.57 1.74
CA GLU A 231 26.70 -21.16 1.29
C GLU A 231 25.72 -21.04 2.46
N VAL A 232 25.77 -21.94 3.41
CA VAL A 232 24.98 -21.90 4.65
C VAL A 232 25.34 -20.68 5.49
N TYR A 233 26.64 -20.41 5.66
CA TYR A 233 27.15 -19.25 6.38
C TYR A 233 26.76 -17.92 5.71
N ASN A 234 26.97 -17.80 4.40
CA ASN A 234 26.59 -16.59 3.67
C ASN A 234 25.08 -16.32 3.70
N ARG A 235 24.27 -17.38 3.66
CA ARG A 235 22.82 -17.27 3.81
C ARG A 235 22.45 -16.84 5.23
N TYR A 236 23.16 -17.34 6.24
CA TYR A 236 22.94 -16.96 7.63
C TYR A 236 23.34 -15.50 7.89
N LEU A 237 24.52 -15.06 7.40
CA LEU A 237 24.93 -13.66 7.48
C LEU A 237 23.95 -12.72 6.76
N ARG A 238 23.43 -13.13 5.60
CA ARG A 238 22.40 -12.36 4.92
C ARG A 238 21.14 -12.25 5.76
N LYS A 239 20.65 -13.35 6.35
CA LYS A 239 19.49 -13.33 7.25
C LYS A 239 19.72 -12.45 8.49
N LEU A 240 20.92 -12.44 9.07
CA LEU A 240 21.27 -11.57 10.19
C LEU A 240 21.26 -10.09 9.79
N LYS A 241 21.80 -9.76 8.62
CA LYS A 241 21.73 -8.39 8.08
C LYS A 241 20.28 -7.97 7.76
N GLU A 242 19.49 -8.90 7.26
CA GLU A 242 18.06 -8.70 6.94
C GLU A 242 17.17 -8.63 8.19
N ALA A 243 17.55 -9.25 9.31
CA ALA A 243 16.80 -9.20 10.56
C ALA A 243 16.85 -7.81 11.22
N GLY A 244 17.94 -7.07 11.01
CA GLY A 244 18.14 -5.77 11.66
C GLY A 244 18.65 -5.89 13.11
N VAL A 245 18.72 -4.74 13.77
CA VAL A 245 19.12 -4.62 15.18
C VAL A 245 17.85 -4.58 16.03
N PRO A 246 17.67 -5.49 17.01
CA PRO A 246 16.43 -5.57 17.80
C PRO A 246 16.02 -4.26 18.45
N GLU A 247 16.98 -3.48 18.97
CA GLU A 247 16.72 -2.17 19.57
C GLU A 247 16.17 -1.15 18.57
N ILE A 248 16.62 -1.21 17.31
CA ILE A 248 16.10 -0.37 16.22
C ILE A 248 14.68 -0.80 15.88
N VAL A 249 14.41 -2.11 15.81
CA VAL A 249 13.07 -2.64 15.54
C VAL A 249 12.10 -2.24 16.66
N ASP A 250 12.51 -2.34 17.93
CA ASP A 250 11.67 -1.92 19.06
C ASP A 250 11.37 -0.42 19.04
N LYS A 251 12.41 0.41 18.80
CA LYS A 251 12.25 1.87 18.61
C LYS A 251 11.28 2.17 17.48
N ALA A 252 11.36 1.44 16.37
CA ALA A 252 10.49 1.64 15.21
C ALA A 252 9.05 1.16 15.46
N LEU A 253 8.84 0.12 16.27
CA LEU A 253 7.50 -0.29 16.69
C LEU A 253 6.85 0.77 17.57
N GLN A 254 7.59 1.36 18.53
CA GLN A 254 7.11 2.45 19.36
C GLN A 254 6.74 3.67 18.50
N PHE A 255 7.65 4.08 17.60
CA PHE A 255 7.40 5.16 16.63
C PHE A 255 6.14 4.88 15.83
N SER A 256 6.00 3.68 15.29
CA SER A 256 4.89 3.31 14.42
C SER A 256 3.55 3.27 15.16
N ALA A 257 3.51 2.83 16.42
CA ALA A 257 2.30 2.86 17.23
C ALA A 257 1.80 4.30 17.45
N GLU A 258 2.72 5.23 17.72
CA GLU A 258 2.37 6.64 17.86
C GLU A 258 1.97 7.26 16.50
N LEU A 259 2.67 6.89 15.42
CA LEU A 259 2.36 7.35 14.06
C LEU A 259 0.94 6.97 13.65
N VAL A 260 0.56 5.69 13.82
CA VAL A 260 -0.77 5.21 13.42
C VAL A 260 -1.91 5.77 14.28
N ALA A 261 -1.61 6.24 15.48
CA ALA A 261 -2.55 6.94 16.35
C ALA A 261 -2.81 8.39 15.90
N LEU A 262 -1.89 8.98 15.10
CA LEU A 262 -2.05 10.33 14.57
C LEU A 262 -3.00 10.34 13.37
N ASN A 263 -4.25 10.70 13.61
CA ASN A 263 -5.23 10.92 12.57
C ASN A 263 -6.07 12.16 12.88
N GLY A 264 -6.59 12.85 11.87
CA GLY A 264 -7.44 14.02 12.04
C GLY A 264 -7.14 15.14 11.06
N PRO A 265 -7.58 16.39 11.35
CA PRO A 265 -7.39 17.53 10.46
C PRO A 265 -5.91 17.70 10.05
N ALA A 266 -5.68 17.88 8.75
CA ALA A 266 -4.34 17.83 8.14
C ALA A 266 -3.33 18.75 8.84
N ALA A 267 -3.68 20.01 9.10
CA ALA A 267 -2.79 20.97 9.75
C ALA A 267 -2.40 20.54 11.18
N SER A 268 -3.37 19.98 11.93
CA SER A 268 -3.13 19.51 13.31
C SER A 268 -2.20 18.29 13.32
N VAL A 269 -2.48 17.31 12.44
CA VAL A 269 -1.66 16.10 12.33
C VAL A 269 -0.26 16.43 11.85
N ARG A 270 -0.12 17.31 10.84
CA ARG A 270 1.20 17.75 10.34
C ARG A 270 2.07 18.34 11.46
N LYS A 271 1.49 19.17 12.34
CA LYS A 271 2.20 19.72 13.50
C LYS A 271 2.65 18.63 14.49
N LYS A 272 1.75 17.68 14.80
CA LYS A 272 2.06 16.55 15.68
C LYS A 272 3.12 15.62 15.09
N LEU A 273 3.10 15.40 13.77
CA LEU A 273 4.14 14.64 13.05
C LEU A 273 5.51 15.29 13.19
N GLY A 274 5.62 16.61 13.04
CA GLY A 274 6.89 17.32 13.26
C GLY A 274 7.45 17.10 14.67
N ALA A 275 6.60 17.12 15.70
CA ALA A 275 7.02 16.82 17.06
C ALA A 275 7.42 15.34 17.24
N LEU A 276 6.70 14.42 16.60
CA LEU A 276 6.98 12.99 16.66
C LEU A 276 8.35 12.66 16.04
N ILE A 277 8.60 13.07 14.79
CA ILE A 277 9.85 12.76 14.09
C ILE A 277 11.06 13.36 14.80
N LYS A 278 10.94 14.59 15.34
CA LYS A 278 12.00 15.22 16.14
C LYS A 278 12.38 14.40 17.38
N ARG A 279 11.38 13.82 18.08
CA ARG A 279 11.63 12.99 19.26
C ARG A 279 12.35 11.69 18.91
N PHE A 280 12.16 11.16 17.71
CA PHE A 280 12.81 9.93 17.25
C PHE A 280 14.08 10.19 16.43
N ASP A 281 14.52 11.46 16.34
CA ASP A 281 15.72 11.88 15.60
C ASP A 281 15.64 11.54 14.10
N ILE A 282 14.48 11.79 13.50
CA ILE A 282 14.23 11.63 12.06
C ILE A 282 14.28 13.01 11.40
N ASP A 283 14.94 13.10 10.26
CA ASP A 283 15.07 14.35 9.48
C ASP A 283 13.70 14.95 9.11
N GLU A 284 13.52 16.24 9.32
CA GLU A 284 12.24 16.93 9.05
C GLU A 284 11.92 16.99 7.56
N GLY A 285 12.91 16.93 6.69
CA GLY A 285 12.75 16.93 5.24
C GLY A 285 11.88 15.80 4.72
N VAL A 286 11.73 14.70 5.48
CA VAL A 286 10.83 13.59 5.11
C VAL A 286 9.37 14.01 5.00
N LEU A 287 8.97 15.14 5.61
CA LEU A 287 7.59 15.67 5.54
C LEU A 287 7.33 16.54 4.32
N GLY A 288 8.38 16.94 3.59
CA GLY A 288 8.25 17.78 2.39
C GLY A 288 7.16 17.34 1.41
N PRO A 289 7.08 16.05 1.04
CA PRO A 289 6.04 15.57 0.14
C PRO A 289 4.59 15.76 0.65
N ILE A 290 4.38 15.77 1.96
CA ILE A 290 3.07 16.09 2.56
C ILE A 290 2.79 17.58 2.42
N ASP A 291 3.76 18.42 2.71
CA ASP A 291 3.62 19.88 2.63
C ASP A 291 3.32 20.30 1.19
N ASP A 292 4.06 19.75 0.23
CA ASP A 292 3.87 20.00 -1.21
C ASP A 292 2.49 19.54 -1.68
N LEU A 293 2.05 18.36 -1.23
CA LEU A 293 0.71 17.82 -1.56
C LEU A 293 -0.41 18.72 -1.01
N LEU A 294 -0.30 19.14 0.25
CA LEU A 294 -1.29 20.02 0.87
C LEU A 294 -1.32 21.39 0.18
N ALA A 295 -0.15 21.92 -0.23
CA ALA A 295 -0.07 23.14 -1.01
C ALA A 295 -0.71 23.00 -2.40
N ALA A 296 -0.44 21.89 -3.10
CA ALA A 296 -1.06 21.59 -4.40
C ALA A 296 -2.58 21.45 -4.27
N LEU A 297 -3.04 20.74 -3.24
CA LEU A 297 -4.48 20.55 -2.99
C LEU A 297 -5.18 21.87 -2.61
N GLY A 298 -4.47 22.78 -1.94
CA GLY A 298 -4.96 24.12 -1.60
C GLY A 298 -5.28 25.02 -2.81
N GLN A 299 -4.82 24.66 -4.01
CA GLN A 299 -5.16 25.37 -5.25
C GLN A 299 -6.57 25.04 -5.77
N TYR A 300 -7.20 24.01 -5.22
CA TYR A 300 -8.53 23.56 -5.62
C TYR A 300 -9.58 23.98 -4.59
N ASP A 301 -10.74 24.35 -5.08
CA ASP A 301 -11.90 24.63 -4.23
C ASP A 301 -12.51 23.32 -3.75
N LEU A 302 -12.18 22.92 -2.53
CA LEU A 302 -12.72 21.75 -1.84
C LEU A 302 -13.74 22.15 -0.77
N LYS A 303 -14.46 23.26 -0.97
CA LYS A 303 -15.41 23.84 0.00
C LYS A 303 -16.13 22.77 0.82
N ASP A 304 -16.09 22.93 2.13
CA ASP A 304 -16.82 22.12 3.10
C ASP A 304 -16.40 20.63 3.16
N VAL A 305 -15.34 20.22 2.47
CA VAL A 305 -14.82 18.86 2.53
C VAL A 305 -13.59 18.82 3.44
N PRO A 306 -13.70 18.25 4.65
CA PRO A 306 -12.57 18.13 5.55
C PRO A 306 -11.45 17.29 4.94
N VAL A 307 -10.21 17.81 4.99
CA VAL A 307 -9.00 17.09 4.63
C VAL A 307 -8.34 16.57 5.89
N LEU A 308 -8.23 15.25 5.98
CA LEU A 308 -7.67 14.54 7.12
C LEU A 308 -6.35 13.88 6.71
N LEU A 309 -5.36 13.87 7.59
CA LEU A 309 -4.16 13.04 7.46
C LEU A 309 -4.27 11.81 8.34
N ASP A 310 -3.84 10.68 7.80
CA ASP A 310 -3.77 9.39 8.47
C ASP A 310 -2.64 8.56 7.85
N LEU A 311 -1.42 8.69 8.39
CA LEU A 311 -0.25 7.96 7.85
C LEU A 311 -0.22 6.48 8.24
N GLY A 312 -1.07 6.05 9.14
CA GLY A 312 -1.30 4.64 9.42
C GLY A 312 -2.28 3.97 8.46
N MET A 313 -2.76 4.69 7.44
CA MET A 313 -3.64 4.14 6.42
C MET A 313 -2.84 3.24 5.48
N ALA A 314 -2.75 1.95 5.83
CA ALA A 314 -2.28 0.91 4.93
C ALA A 314 -3.50 0.34 4.20
N ARG A 315 -3.56 0.48 2.90
CA ARG A 315 -4.53 -0.25 2.08
C ARG A 315 -3.94 -1.61 1.74
N GLY A 316 -4.75 -2.66 1.76
CA GLY A 316 -4.36 -4.03 1.39
C GLY A 316 -3.88 -4.21 -0.07
N ILE A 317 -3.66 -3.11 -0.78
CA ILE A 317 -3.16 -3.08 -2.16
C ILE A 317 -1.69 -2.69 -2.13
N ALA A 318 -0.82 -3.68 -2.31
CA ALA A 318 0.63 -3.56 -2.14
C ALA A 318 1.36 -2.73 -3.22
N TYR A 319 0.65 -2.22 -4.24
CA TYR A 319 1.31 -1.49 -5.33
C TYR A 319 1.43 0.02 -5.11
N TYR A 320 0.82 0.60 -4.07
CA TYR A 320 0.94 2.03 -3.82
C TYR A 320 2.35 2.42 -3.35
N THR A 321 2.93 3.44 -3.99
CA THR A 321 4.30 3.91 -3.75
C THR A 321 4.37 5.33 -3.18
N GLY A 322 3.31 6.10 -3.32
CA GLY A 322 3.21 7.49 -2.91
C GLY A 322 1.99 7.75 -2.03
N ILE A 323 1.18 8.73 -2.43
CA ILE A 323 -0.08 9.04 -1.76
C ILE A 323 -1.03 7.84 -1.83
N VAL A 324 -1.82 7.68 -0.77
CA VAL A 324 -3.01 6.84 -0.73
C VAL A 324 -4.14 7.65 -0.12
N PHE A 325 -5.36 7.44 -0.56
CA PHE A 325 -6.48 8.19 0.01
C PHE A 325 -7.79 7.43 -0.05
N ASP A 326 -8.68 7.79 0.86
CA ASP A 326 -10.07 7.38 0.91
C ASP A 326 -10.98 8.60 0.97
N ILE A 327 -12.16 8.49 0.40
CA ILE A 327 -13.24 9.44 0.57
C ILE A 327 -14.31 8.78 1.43
N ASP A 328 -14.38 9.20 2.68
CA ASP A 328 -15.25 8.62 3.69
C ASP A 328 -16.58 9.38 3.80
N HIS A 329 -17.62 8.67 4.24
CA HIS A 329 -18.90 9.27 4.57
C HIS A 329 -19.50 8.63 5.82
N ALA A 330 -19.89 9.45 6.80
CA ALA A 330 -20.35 8.98 8.13
C ALA A 330 -21.65 8.15 8.10
N LYS A 331 -22.47 8.27 7.06
CA LYS A 331 -23.71 7.49 6.91
C LYS A 331 -23.45 6.04 6.49
N ILE A 332 -22.30 5.75 5.88
CA ILE A 332 -21.94 4.38 5.47
C ILE A 332 -21.39 3.65 6.69
N LYS A 333 -22.08 2.60 7.12
CA LYS A 333 -21.67 1.74 8.24
C LYS A 333 -20.62 0.70 7.78
N GLY A 334 -19.78 0.27 8.70
CA GLY A 334 -18.76 -0.74 8.47
C GLY A 334 -17.54 -0.17 7.78
N ARG A 335 -17.48 -0.17 6.45
CA ARG A 335 -16.42 0.47 5.66
C ARG A 335 -16.93 1.78 5.07
N PRO A 336 -16.65 2.94 5.68
CA PRO A 336 -17.27 4.22 5.32
C PRO A 336 -16.78 4.81 3.98
N SER A 337 -15.89 4.12 3.24
CA SER A 337 -15.28 4.63 2.02
C SER A 337 -16.27 4.58 0.83
N LEU A 338 -16.53 5.74 0.24
CA LEU A 338 -17.25 5.90 -1.03
C LEU A 338 -16.37 5.62 -2.25
N GLY A 339 -15.07 5.64 -2.04
CA GLY A 339 -14.05 5.44 -3.06
C GLY A 339 -12.70 5.90 -2.54
N GLY A 340 -11.68 5.71 -3.34
CA GLY A 340 -10.34 6.12 -3.01
C GLY A 340 -9.34 5.63 -4.04
N GLY A 341 -8.08 5.90 -3.80
CA GLY A 341 -7.01 5.61 -4.76
C GLY A 341 -5.64 5.93 -4.22
N GLY A 342 -4.71 6.19 -5.13
CA GLY A 342 -3.36 6.57 -4.78
C GLY A 342 -2.40 6.50 -5.96
N ARG A 343 -1.12 6.73 -5.67
CA ARG A 343 -0.01 6.70 -6.64
C ARG A 343 0.68 5.33 -6.64
N TYR A 344 0.91 4.78 -7.82
CA TYR A 344 1.42 3.42 -8.03
C TYR A 344 2.49 3.36 -9.13
N ASP A 345 3.53 4.16 -9.04
CA ASP A 345 4.56 4.35 -10.07
C ASP A 345 5.28 3.07 -10.50
N GLY A 346 5.40 2.08 -9.60
CA GLY A 346 6.02 0.80 -9.91
C GLY A 346 5.14 -0.23 -10.61
N LEU A 347 3.82 0.02 -10.77
CA LEU A 347 2.89 -0.97 -11.31
C LEU A 347 3.09 -1.17 -12.82
N VAL A 348 3.30 -0.10 -13.58
CA VAL A 348 3.47 -0.14 -15.04
C VAL A 348 4.66 -1.04 -15.41
N ARG A 349 5.80 -0.89 -14.71
CA ARG A 349 6.97 -1.75 -14.90
C ARG A 349 6.71 -3.20 -14.46
N ALA A 350 6.03 -3.39 -13.32
CA ALA A 350 5.71 -4.72 -12.82
C ALA A 350 4.81 -5.52 -13.77
N LEU A 351 3.97 -4.84 -14.55
CA LEU A 351 3.11 -5.45 -15.57
C LEU A 351 3.80 -5.63 -16.92
N GLY A 352 5.07 -5.26 -17.06
CA GLY A 352 5.88 -5.61 -18.23
C GLY A 352 6.48 -4.44 -19.02
N ALA A 353 6.29 -3.20 -18.59
CA ALA A 353 6.98 -2.08 -19.23
C ALA A 353 8.49 -2.10 -18.90
N LYS A 354 9.30 -1.54 -19.83
CA LYS A 354 10.75 -1.47 -19.67
C LYS A 354 11.23 -0.48 -18.62
N LYS A 355 10.40 0.51 -18.29
CA LYS A 355 10.70 1.61 -17.36
C LYS A 355 9.55 1.83 -16.40
N ASP A 356 9.85 2.39 -15.23
CA ASP A 356 8.83 2.91 -14.36
C ASP A 356 8.13 4.09 -15.04
N VAL A 357 6.81 4.12 -14.93
CA VAL A 357 5.98 5.22 -15.43
C VAL A 357 5.13 5.70 -14.26
N PRO A 358 5.26 6.97 -13.87
CA PRO A 358 4.46 7.52 -12.79
C PRO A 358 2.97 7.40 -13.10
N ALA A 359 2.21 6.89 -12.17
CA ALA A 359 0.80 6.69 -12.35
C ALA A 359 0.04 6.83 -11.03
N LEU A 360 -1.16 7.38 -11.12
CA LEU A 360 -2.06 7.54 -9.99
C LEU A 360 -3.50 7.52 -10.48
N GLY A 361 -4.42 7.13 -9.60
CA GLY A 361 -5.82 7.05 -9.96
C GLY A 361 -6.73 6.85 -8.76
N PHE A 362 -8.02 6.77 -9.05
CA PHE A 362 -9.05 6.52 -8.04
C PHE A 362 -10.23 5.76 -8.63
N ALA A 363 -11.00 5.13 -7.75
CA ALA A 363 -12.27 4.53 -8.10
C ALA A 363 -13.32 4.79 -7.01
N TYR A 364 -14.56 5.05 -7.43
CA TYR A 364 -15.74 5.08 -6.57
C TYR A 364 -16.40 3.71 -6.53
N ALA A 365 -16.88 3.34 -5.35
CA ALA A 365 -17.87 2.27 -5.17
C ALA A 365 -19.26 2.84 -5.49
N VAL A 366 -19.74 2.66 -6.71
CA VAL A 366 -20.95 3.33 -7.22
C VAL A 366 -22.17 2.97 -6.37
N ASP A 367 -22.26 1.74 -5.90
CA ASP A 367 -23.35 1.27 -5.06
C ASP A 367 -23.41 2.07 -3.74
N ARG A 368 -22.26 2.26 -3.08
CA ARG A 368 -22.15 3.06 -1.86
C ARG A 368 -22.40 4.55 -2.09
N VAL A 369 -21.94 5.06 -3.22
CA VAL A 369 -22.23 6.45 -3.59
C VAL A 369 -23.74 6.65 -3.74
N SER A 370 -24.45 5.68 -4.31
CA SER A 370 -25.91 5.76 -4.50
C SER A 370 -26.69 5.83 -3.19
N GLU A 371 -26.18 5.22 -2.11
CA GLU A 371 -26.79 5.24 -0.76
C GLU A 371 -26.78 6.63 -0.12
N VAL A 372 -25.86 7.51 -0.53
CA VAL A 372 -25.66 8.84 0.06
C VAL A 372 -26.08 9.98 -0.88
N LEU A 373 -26.59 9.65 -2.07
CA LEU A 373 -27.16 10.66 -2.96
C LEU A 373 -28.35 11.37 -2.31
N PRO A 374 -28.54 12.67 -2.55
CA PRO A 374 -29.75 13.36 -2.11
C PRO A 374 -30.97 12.72 -2.79
N ALA A 375 -32.05 12.59 -2.03
CA ALA A 375 -33.36 12.22 -2.61
C ALA A 375 -33.69 13.21 -3.72
N GLY A 376 -33.99 12.71 -4.92
CA GLY A 376 -34.28 13.49 -6.11
C GLY A 376 -35.57 14.29 -6.00
#